data_d33d2e15e62d5f6e36e6d0378062016a
#
_entry.id   d33d2e15e62d5f6e36e6d0378062016a
#
_cell.length_a   1.000
_cell.length_b   1.000
_cell.length_c   1.000
_cell.angle_alpha   90.00
_cell.angle_beta   90.00
_cell.angle_gamma   90.00
#
_symmetry.space_group_name_H-M   'P 1'
#
loop_
_entity.id
_entity.type
_entity.pdbx_description
1 polymer ?
#
loop_
_entity_poly.entity_id
_entity_poly.type
_entity_poly.pdbx_seq_one_letter_code
_entity_poly.pdbx_strand_id
1 'polypeptide(L)'
;MTQLASTFPGCEKNAGADGVRILRRGKWYAANFTLPLAYLRELRSEKFDVVVEDINKIPFYTPLFTKAPVLAIVPHLFGTTVFQEASFPFAMYVYSYERLVPAVYRGVRFLAISESTKRDLAARGIRPELVSVVECGLDHGLYRPLPIRRDDNLIVYLGRLRKYKCVHLVIQAMKPVRERVPGARLVVVGDGPYRKTLESLAVSLGLSEAVEFRGHVTQDEKVRLLSQAAVAANPSPKEGWGLTVVEANACGVPVVASRSPGLVDSVRDGQTGLLVDHGSVEQLAGRLVELLVDKGLRERLSAGAVEWAGRFSWETCGTLSAEVIEEVAGARPRTS
;
A
#
# COMPACT_ATOMS: atom_id res chain seq x y z
N MET A 1 19.12 14.26 -11.62
CA MET A 1 18.87 13.16 -10.62
C MET A 1 19.44 11.85 -11.13
N THR A 2 19.92 10.95 -10.24
CA THR A 2 20.39 9.60 -10.62
C THR A 2 19.60 8.58 -9.82
N GLN A 3 19.00 7.58 -10.49
CA GLN A 3 18.31 6.46 -9.89
C GLN A 3 19.16 5.20 -10.03
N LEU A 4 19.44 4.53 -8.92
CA LEU A 4 20.07 3.22 -8.88
C LEU A 4 19.04 2.15 -8.53
N ALA A 5 18.84 1.17 -9.40
CA ALA A 5 17.81 0.14 -9.26
C ALA A 5 18.30 -1.24 -9.66
N SER A 6 17.56 -2.29 -9.31
CA SER A 6 17.84 -3.65 -9.78
C SER A 6 17.40 -3.85 -11.24
N THR A 7 17.98 -4.87 -11.89
CA THR A 7 17.61 -5.27 -13.25
C THR A 7 16.32 -6.11 -13.25
N PHE A 8 15.61 -6.07 -14.37
CA PHE A 8 14.48 -6.96 -14.71
C PHE A 8 14.65 -7.50 -16.15
N PRO A 9 13.95 -8.57 -16.54
CA PRO A 9 14.06 -9.13 -17.88
C PRO A 9 13.75 -8.08 -18.96
N GLY A 10 14.63 -7.95 -19.95
CA GLY A 10 14.49 -7.02 -21.07
C GLY A 10 14.84 -5.56 -20.78
N CYS A 11 15.30 -5.22 -19.56
CA CYS A 11 15.68 -3.84 -19.25
C CYS A 11 17.07 -3.48 -19.78
N GLU A 12 17.24 -2.22 -20.18
CA GLU A 12 18.55 -1.63 -20.41
C GLU A 12 19.29 -1.38 -19.09
N LYS A 13 20.62 -1.61 -19.06
CA LYS A 13 21.43 -1.38 -17.86
C LYS A 13 21.59 0.10 -17.52
N ASN A 14 21.62 0.96 -18.53
CA ASN A 14 21.67 2.41 -18.39
C ASN A 14 20.58 3.00 -19.27
N ALA A 15 19.77 3.88 -18.72
CA ALA A 15 18.68 4.54 -19.42
C ALA A 15 18.55 5.98 -18.92
N GLY A 16 17.78 6.79 -19.64
CA GLY A 16 17.37 8.13 -19.22
C GLY A 16 15.89 8.31 -19.46
N ALA A 17 15.19 8.91 -18.50
CA ALA A 17 13.80 9.29 -18.64
C ALA A 17 13.57 10.61 -17.87
N ASP A 18 12.93 11.57 -18.48
CA ASP A 18 12.53 12.84 -17.87
C ASP A 18 13.65 13.55 -17.07
N GLY A 19 14.88 13.56 -17.61
CA GLY A 19 16.05 14.15 -16.96
C GLY A 19 16.65 13.31 -15.83
N VAL A 20 16.18 12.09 -15.61
CA VAL A 20 16.69 11.14 -14.63
C VAL A 20 17.62 10.14 -15.31
N ARG A 21 18.88 10.07 -14.85
CA ARG A 21 19.82 9.00 -15.23
C ARG A 21 19.47 7.74 -14.44
N ILE A 22 19.17 6.63 -15.14
CA ILE A 22 18.78 5.36 -14.54
C ILE A 22 19.90 4.34 -14.72
N LEU A 23 20.42 3.83 -13.60
CA LEU A 23 21.43 2.79 -13.55
C LEU A 23 20.82 1.51 -12.95
N ARG A 24 20.78 0.43 -13.73
CA ARG A 24 20.24 -0.86 -13.26
C ARG A 24 21.37 -1.86 -13.05
N ARG A 25 21.49 -2.33 -11.80
CA ARG A 25 22.58 -3.23 -11.38
C ARG A 25 22.05 -4.38 -10.54
N GLY A 26 22.59 -5.56 -10.78
CA GLY A 26 22.21 -6.77 -10.04
C GLY A 26 20.77 -7.21 -10.24
N LYS A 27 20.45 -8.40 -9.76
CA LYS A 27 19.09 -8.96 -9.82
C LYS A 27 18.28 -8.53 -8.58
N TRP A 28 16.96 -8.45 -8.72
CA TRP A 28 16.07 -7.96 -7.66
C TRP A 28 16.23 -8.70 -6.32
N TYR A 29 16.49 -10.01 -6.33
CA TYR A 29 16.67 -10.83 -5.12
C TYR A 29 18.02 -10.63 -4.42
N ALA A 30 18.98 -9.99 -5.07
CA ALA A 30 20.30 -9.66 -4.53
C ALA A 30 20.52 -8.15 -4.40
N ALA A 31 19.46 -7.35 -4.57
CA ALA A 31 19.51 -5.88 -4.63
C ALA A 31 20.20 -5.27 -3.40
N ASN A 32 19.91 -5.79 -2.21
CA ASN A 32 20.48 -5.32 -0.94
C ASN A 32 22.02 -5.51 -0.81
N PHE A 33 22.63 -6.30 -1.67
CA PHE A 33 24.10 -6.44 -1.77
C PHE A 33 24.65 -5.75 -3.02
N THR A 34 23.95 -5.92 -4.14
CA THR A 34 24.47 -5.45 -5.44
C THR A 34 24.34 -3.95 -5.63
N LEU A 35 23.29 -3.31 -5.07
CA LEU A 35 23.12 -1.85 -5.19
C LEU A 35 24.12 -1.06 -4.32
N PRO A 36 24.36 -1.40 -3.04
CA PRO A 36 25.44 -0.79 -2.27
C PRO A 36 26.81 -0.93 -2.95
N LEU A 37 27.11 -2.11 -3.49
CA LEU A 37 28.36 -2.34 -4.20
C LEU A 37 28.46 -1.51 -5.48
N ALA A 38 27.37 -1.39 -6.23
CA ALA A 38 27.31 -0.54 -7.43
C ALA A 38 27.51 0.94 -7.07
N TYR A 39 26.86 1.42 -6.00
CA TYR A 39 27.06 2.78 -5.48
C TYR A 39 28.55 3.03 -5.18
N LEU A 40 29.19 2.14 -4.43
CA LEU A 40 30.59 2.27 -4.05
C LEU A 40 31.55 2.25 -5.26
N ARG A 41 31.22 1.52 -6.32
CA ARG A 41 32.07 1.38 -7.51
C ARG A 41 31.86 2.49 -8.53
N GLU A 42 30.62 2.91 -8.73
CA GLU A 42 30.23 3.77 -9.86
C GLU A 42 29.84 5.19 -9.45
N LEU A 43 29.35 5.40 -8.22
CA LEU A 43 28.74 6.66 -7.80
C LEU A 43 29.46 7.33 -6.61
N ARG A 44 30.35 6.62 -5.92
CA ARG A 44 31.03 7.15 -4.72
C ARG A 44 31.81 8.44 -4.95
N SER A 45 32.35 8.63 -6.15
CA SER A 45 33.11 9.84 -6.52
C SER A 45 32.21 11.00 -6.94
N GLU A 46 30.93 10.75 -7.21
CA GLU A 46 29.97 11.79 -7.55
C GLU A 46 29.55 12.54 -6.29
N LYS A 47 29.33 13.85 -6.42
CA LYS A 47 28.81 14.68 -5.33
C LYS A 47 27.29 14.68 -5.40
N PHE A 48 26.65 14.16 -4.36
CA PHE A 48 25.21 14.20 -4.18
C PHE A 48 24.87 15.15 -3.02
N ASP A 49 23.86 15.98 -3.18
CA ASP A 49 23.33 16.83 -2.12
C ASP A 49 22.55 15.99 -1.10
N VAL A 50 21.87 14.96 -1.56
CA VAL A 50 21.13 13.97 -0.74
C VAL A 50 21.11 12.63 -1.43
N VAL A 51 21.12 11.55 -0.65
CA VAL A 51 20.83 10.18 -1.11
C VAL A 51 19.50 9.74 -0.52
N VAL A 52 18.54 9.45 -1.38
CA VAL A 52 17.23 8.95 -0.98
C VAL A 52 17.24 7.43 -1.06
N GLU A 53 16.95 6.77 0.04
CA GLU A 53 16.83 5.31 0.10
C GLU A 53 15.37 4.89 0.31
N ASP A 54 14.81 4.10 -0.61
CA ASP A 54 13.51 3.44 -0.45
C ASP A 54 13.68 2.12 0.32
N ILE A 55 13.31 2.12 1.60
CA ILE A 55 13.30 0.93 2.47
C ILE A 55 11.98 0.19 2.28
N ASN A 56 11.85 -0.49 1.14
CA ASN A 56 10.60 -1.21 0.81
C ASN A 56 10.54 -2.65 1.38
N LYS A 57 11.68 -3.27 1.68
CA LYS A 57 11.74 -4.62 2.28
C LYS A 57 12.94 -4.79 3.18
N ILE A 58 14.14 -4.69 2.60
CA ILE A 58 15.41 -4.88 3.29
C ILE A 58 16.19 -3.60 3.11
N PRO A 59 16.63 -2.94 4.20
CA PRO A 59 17.42 -1.72 4.10
C PRO A 59 18.77 -1.99 3.44
N PHE A 60 19.26 -1.02 2.67
CA PHE A 60 20.60 -1.05 2.06
C PHE A 60 21.68 -0.63 3.05
N TYR A 61 21.28 -0.02 4.18
CA TYR A 61 22.19 0.57 5.17
C TYR A 61 23.06 1.69 4.58
N THR A 62 22.47 2.50 3.73
CA THR A 62 23.11 3.61 3.04
C THR A 62 23.94 4.52 3.95
N PRO A 63 23.55 4.83 5.20
CA PRO A 63 24.38 5.65 6.10
C PRO A 63 25.78 5.08 6.41
N LEU A 64 25.99 3.77 6.22
CA LEU A 64 27.29 3.14 6.49
C LEU A 64 28.33 3.39 5.38
N PHE A 65 27.92 3.79 4.18
CA PHE A 65 28.85 3.89 3.05
C PHE A 65 28.76 5.18 2.22
N THR A 66 27.77 6.06 2.48
CA THR A 66 27.71 7.39 1.86
C THR A 66 28.11 8.48 2.83
N LYS A 67 28.70 9.56 2.28
CA LYS A 67 28.98 10.81 3.01
C LYS A 67 27.90 11.88 2.79
N ALA A 68 27.03 11.67 1.81
CA ALA A 68 25.91 12.56 1.56
C ALA A 68 24.85 12.41 2.65
N PRO A 69 24.09 13.46 2.96
CA PRO A 69 22.90 13.34 3.79
C PRO A 69 21.96 12.26 3.25
N VAL A 70 21.32 11.48 4.12
CA VAL A 70 20.41 10.40 3.75
C VAL A 70 18.98 10.75 4.16
N LEU A 71 18.04 10.52 3.25
CA LEU A 71 16.61 10.46 3.53
C LEU A 71 16.13 9.03 3.33
N ALA A 72 15.52 8.41 4.33
CA ALA A 72 14.95 7.08 4.23
C ALA A 72 13.44 7.14 4.00
N ILE A 73 12.95 6.68 2.85
CA ILE A 73 11.51 6.54 2.57
C ILE A 73 11.08 5.15 3.04
N VAL A 74 10.05 5.08 3.86
CA VAL A 74 9.54 3.82 4.42
C VAL A 74 8.05 3.69 4.15
N PRO A 75 7.65 2.87 3.17
CA PRO A 75 6.24 2.56 2.95
C PRO A 75 5.64 1.78 4.12
N HIS A 76 6.31 0.75 4.58
CA HIS A 76 6.02 -0.01 5.80
C HIS A 76 7.18 -0.98 6.09
N LEU A 77 7.31 -1.39 7.34
CA LEU A 77 8.20 -2.48 7.73
C LEU A 77 7.38 -3.76 7.97
N PHE A 78 7.93 -4.92 7.65
CA PHE A 78 7.21 -6.19 7.79
C PHE A 78 7.07 -6.59 9.26
N GLY A 79 8.13 -6.44 10.06
CA GLY A 79 8.16 -6.99 11.40
C GLY A 79 7.88 -8.50 11.39
N THR A 80 7.00 -8.95 12.28
CA THR A 80 6.64 -10.37 12.38
C THR A 80 5.75 -10.88 11.23
N THR A 81 5.12 -10.01 10.44
CA THR A 81 4.27 -10.45 9.33
C THR A 81 5.04 -11.15 8.21
N VAL A 82 6.35 -10.92 8.12
CA VAL A 82 7.21 -11.61 7.15
C VAL A 82 7.20 -13.14 7.31
N PHE A 83 6.97 -13.66 8.53
CA PHE A 83 6.90 -15.09 8.80
C PHE A 83 5.64 -15.76 8.21
N GLN A 84 4.64 -14.99 7.79
CA GLN A 84 3.45 -15.50 7.11
C GLN A 84 3.63 -15.63 5.60
N GLU A 85 4.67 -14.98 5.03
CA GLU A 85 4.85 -14.81 3.60
C GLU A 85 6.12 -15.48 3.04
N ALA A 86 7.10 -15.76 3.90
CA ALA A 86 8.40 -16.26 3.49
C ALA A 86 8.80 -17.53 4.26
N SER A 87 9.73 -18.29 3.70
CA SER A 87 10.35 -19.38 4.43
C SER A 87 11.06 -18.87 5.68
N PHE A 88 11.08 -19.69 6.74
CA PHE A 88 11.62 -19.29 8.04
C PHE A 88 13.05 -18.67 7.97
N PRO A 89 14.02 -19.24 7.23
CA PRO A 89 15.36 -18.64 7.13
C PRO A 89 15.32 -17.25 6.48
N PHE A 90 14.51 -17.07 5.43
CA PHE A 90 14.40 -15.78 4.76
C PHE A 90 13.64 -14.75 5.62
N ALA A 91 12.60 -15.20 6.32
CA ALA A 91 11.87 -14.35 7.26
C ALA A 91 12.76 -13.86 8.41
N MET A 92 13.59 -14.75 9.00
CA MET A 92 14.59 -14.38 10.00
C MET A 92 15.61 -13.38 9.48
N TYR A 93 16.07 -13.57 8.24
CA TYR A 93 16.99 -12.63 7.60
C TYR A 93 16.37 -11.23 7.49
N VAL A 94 15.17 -11.10 6.90
CA VAL A 94 14.47 -9.81 6.78
C VAL A 94 14.22 -9.18 8.14
N TYR A 95 13.67 -9.96 9.07
CA TYR A 95 13.35 -9.50 10.43
C TYR A 95 14.59 -8.97 11.18
N SER A 96 15.73 -9.68 11.06
CA SER A 96 16.99 -9.26 11.70
C SER A 96 17.53 -7.97 11.09
N TYR A 97 17.44 -7.82 9.76
CA TYR A 97 17.83 -6.60 9.08
C TYR A 97 16.95 -5.41 9.48
N GLU A 98 15.64 -5.56 9.54
CA GLU A 98 14.75 -4.49 10.00
C GLU A 98 15.06 -4.05 11.44
N ARG A 99 15.49 -4.96 12.33
CA ARG A 99 15.83 -4.63 13.72
C ARG A 99 17.07 -3.74 13.87
N LEU A 100 17.94 -3.71 12.89
CA LEU A 100 19.13 -2.86 12.89
C LEU A 100 18.85 -1.43 12.40
N VAL A 101 17.69 -1.18 11.81
CA VAL A 101 17.32 0.15 11.28
C VAL A 101 17.49 1.25 12.33
N PRO A 102 17.01 1.15 13.58
CA PRO A 102 17.17 2.22 14.56
C PRO A 102 18.64 2.53 14.92
N ALA A 103 19.50 1.55 14.89
CA ALA A 103 20.92 1.73 15.17
C ALA A 103 21.68 2.34 13.99
N VAL A 104 21.46 1.82 12.78
CA VAL A 104 22.19 2.24 11.57
C VAL A 104 21.71 3.60 11.07
N TYR A 105 20.41 3.90 11.17
CA TYR A 105 19.80 5.15 10.70
C TYR A 105 19.62 6.18 11.81
N ARG A 106 20.42 6.09 12.86
CA ARG A 106 20.38 7.04 13.97
C ARG A 106 20.65 8.47 13.46
N GLY A 107 19.69 9.37 13.67
CA GLY A 107 19.79 10.76 13.20
C GLY A 107 19.44 10.98 11.73
N VAL A 108 19.11 9.94 10.97
CA VAL A 108 18.61 10.05 9.60
C VAL A 108 17.17 10.54 9.62
N ARG A 109 16.80 11.38 8.65
CA ARG A 109 15.40 11.78 8.41
C ARG A 109 14.67 10.65 7.70
N PHE A 110 13.42 10.45 8.08
CA PHE A 110 12.52 9.48 7.48
C PHE A 110 11.32 10.16 6.84
N LEU A 111 10.87 9.60 5.74
CA LEU A 111 9.58 9.91 5.13
C LEU A 111 8.71 8.65 5.17
N ALA A 112 7.66 8.67 5.97
CA ALA A 112 6.67 7.61 6.08
C ALA A 112 5.44 7.96 5.24
N ILE A 113 4.76 6.94 4.69
CA ILE A 113 3.56 7.16 3.86
C ILE A 113 2.26 7.14 4.66
N SER A 114 2.33 6.95 5.98
CA SER A 114 1.16 6.96 6.89
C SER A 114 1.57 7.21 8.33
N GLU A 115 0.62 7.68 9.15
CA GLU A 115 0.82 7.82 10.59
C GLU A 115 1.04 6.45 11.28
N SER A 116 0.45 5.38 10.77
CA SER A 116 0.73 4.02 11.26
C SER A 116 2.19 3.61 11.03
N THR A 117 2.77 3.94 9.88
CA THR A 117 4.19 3.69 9.61
C THR A 117 5.08 4.54 10.51
N LYS A 118 4.74 5.81 10.74
CA LYS A 118 5.46 6.68 11.70
C LYS A 118 5.43 6.10 13.11
N ARG A 119 4.26 5.64 13.58
CA ARG A 119 4.11 4.98 14.89
C ARG A 119 4.92 3.68 14.98
N ASP A 120 4.94 2.86 13.92
CA ASP A 120 5.75 1.63 13.87
C ASP A 120 7.26 1.95 13.95
N LEU A 121 7.74 2.97 13.24
CA LEU A 121 9.11 3.47 13.33
C LEU A 121 9.44 3.97 14.74
N ALA A 122 8.56 4.75 15.36
CA ALA A 122 8.73 5.24 16.72
C ALA A 122 8.79 4.11 17.75
N ALA A 123 7.91 3.11 17.64
CA ALA A 123 7.90 1.92 18.49
C ALA A 123 9.20 1.09 18.39
N ARG A 124 9.93 1.22 17.27
CA ARG A 124 11.23 0.58 17.05
C ARG A 124 12.41 1.42 17.55
N GLY A 125 12.18 2.65 18.03
CA GLY A 125 13.22 3.54 18.59
C GLY A 125 13.70 4.65 17.64
N ILE A 126 13.04 4.86 16.51
CA ILE A 126 13.26 6.07 15.68
C ILE A 126 12.55 7.23 16.35
N ARG A 127 13.24 8.35 16.52
CA ARG A 127 12.67 9.56 17.13
C ARG A 127 11.57 10.13 16.24
N PRO A 128 10.34 10.38 16.77
CA PRO A 128 9.18 10.81 15.97
C PRO A 128 9.40 12.13 15.23
N GLU A 129 10.22 13.03 15.77
CA GLU A 129 10.57 14.33 15.15
C GLU A 129 11.46 14.17 13.89
N LEU A 130 12.07 13.01 13.69
CA LEU A 130 12.81 12.68 12.48
C LEU A 130 11.92 12.09 11.37
N VAL A 131 10.63 11.83 11.65
CA VAL A 131 9.72 11.17 10.72
C VAL A 131 8.67 12.15 10.22
N SER A 132 8.79 12.57 8.97
CA SER A 132 7.73 13.27 8.24
C SER A 132 6.77 12.28 7.63
N VAL A 133 5.48 12.62 7.60
CA VAL A 133 4.45 11.80 6.95
C VAL A 133 4.00 12.50 5.68
N VAL A 134 4.08 11.79 4.55
CA VAL A 134 3.60 12.25 3.25
C VAL A 134 2.81 11.10 2.63
N GLU A 135 1.50 11.24 2.61
CA GLU A 135 0.60 10.25 2.05
C GLU A 135 0.76 10.17 0.53
N CYS A 136 0.53 8.98 -0.03
CA CYS A 136 0.57 8.79 -1.48
C CYS A 136 -0.55 9.57 -2.16
N GLY A 137 -0.23 10.17 -3.30
CA GLY A 137 -1.20 10.83 -4.16
C GLY A 137 -2.12 9.86 -4.90
N LEU A 138 -3.15 10.43 -5.52
CA LEU A 138 -4.08 9.75 -6.40
C LEU A 138 -4.25 10.55 -7.71
N ASP A 139 -4.45 9.84 -8.80
CA ASP A 139 -4.80 10.44 -10.08
C ASP A 139 -6.31 10.69 -10.17
N HIS A 140 -6.74 11.92 -9.88
CA HIS A 140 -8.15 12.32 -9.93
C HIS A 140 -8.70 12.46 -11.35
N GLY A 141 -7.84 12.49 -12.37
CA GLY A 141 -8.26 12.37 -13.78
C GLY A 141 -8.81 10.98 -14.07
N LEU A 142 -8.21 9.96 -13.45
CA LEU A 142 -8.59 8.57 -13.59
C LEU A 142 -9.63 8.14 -12.55
N TYR A 143 -9.35 8.33 -11.26
CA TYR A 143 -10.22 7.88 -10.16
C TYR A 143 -11.21 8.96 -9.77
N ARG A 144 -12.45 8.80 -10.24
CA ARG A 144 -13.59 9.68 -9.95
C ARG A 144 -14.89 8.90 -10.08
N PRO A 145 -15.99 9.37 -9.48
CA PRO A 145 -17.30 8.75 -9.71
C PRO A 145 -17.68 8.85 -11.19
N LEU A 146 -18.05 7.73 -11.80
CA LEU A 146 -18.60 7.72 -13.16
C LEU A 146 -20.13 7.90 -13.12
N PRO A 147 -20.74 8.52 -14.13
CA PRO A 147 -22.19 8.67 -14.23
C PRO A 147 -22.88 7.37 -14.70
N ILE A 148 -22.66 6.30 -13.95
CA ILE A 148 -23.20 4.96 -14.20
C ILE A 148 -24.03 4.50 -13.04
N ARG A 149 -25.00 3.60 -13.32
CA ARG A 149 -25.86 3.06 -12.26
C ARG A 149 -25.04 2.17 -11.34
N ARG A 150 -25.14 2.45 -10.04
CA ARG A 150 -24.60 1.59 -8.97
C ARG A 150 -25.43 0.32 -8.85
N ASP A 151 -24.79 -0.80 -8.62
CA ASP A 151 -25.39 -2.08 -8.29
C ASP A 151 -25.40 -2.22 -6.76
N ASP A 152 -26.56 -2.13 -6.16
CA ASP A 152 -26.75 -2.15 -4.71
C ASP A 152 -26.33 -3.47 -4.05
N ASN A 153 -26.11 -4.53 -4.84
CA ASN A 153 -25.71 -5.86 -4.37
C ASN A 153 -24.22 -6.20 -4.66
N LEU A 154 -23.47 -5.27 -5.27
CA LEU A 154 -22.09 -5.54 -5.68
C LEU A 154 -21.09 -5.15 -4.60
N ILE A 155 -20.35 -6.14 -4.13
CA ILE A 155 -19.16 -5.99 -3.28
C ILE A 155 -17.92 -6.17 -4.17
N VAL A 156 -16.89 -5.32 -4.01
CA VAL A 156 -15.63 -5.44 -4.76
C VAL A 156 -14.46 -5.58 -3.79
N TYR A 157 -13.57 -6.53 -4.08
CA TYR A 157 -12.22 -6.59 -3.52
C TYR A 157 -11.20 -6.24 -4.60
N LEU A 158 -10.23 -5.39 -4.26
CA LEU A 158 -9.13 -4.99 -5.12
C LEU A 158 -7.80 -5.27 -4.45
N GLY A 159 -6.92 -6.02 -5.11
CA GLY A 159 -5.57 -6.22 -4.60
C GLY A 159 -4.92 -7.53 -5.02
N ARG A 160 -3.63 -7.67 -4.69
CA ARG A 160 -2.89 -8.91 -4.94
C ARG A 160 -3.46 -10.06 -4.15
N LEU A 161 -3.60 -11.23 -4.77
CA LEU A 161 -4.10 -12.44 -4.12
C LEU A 161 -2.95 -13.17 -3.41
N ARG A 162 -2.57 -12.62 -2.25
CA ARG A 162 -1.59 -13.17 -1.31
C ARG A 162 -2.28 -13.60 -0.03
N LYS A 163 -1.73 -14.58 0.68
CA LYS A 163 -2.30 -15.09 1.93
C LYS A 163 -2.51 -13.98 2.96
N TYR A 164 -1.51 -13.10 3.14
CA TYR A 164 -1.58 -12.00 4.10
C TYR A 164 -2.63 -10.93 3.77
N LYS A 165 -3.12 -10.87 2.54
CA LYS A 165 -4.23 -9.95 2.17
C LYS A 165 -5.59 -10.44 2.68
N CYS A 166 -5.65 -11.63 3.23
CA CYS A 166 -6.82 -12.20 3.93
C CYS A 166 -8.13 -12.17 3.14
N VAL A 167 -8.07 -12.25 1.80
CA VAL A 167 -9.27 -12.25 0.92
C VAL A 167 -10.25 -13.36 1.29
N HIS A 168 -9.76 -14.46 1.84
CA HIS A 168 -10.59 -15.56 2.35
C HIS A 168 -11.64 -15.11 3.37
N LEU A 169 -11.36 -14.06 4.18
CA LEU A 169 -12.31 -13.51 5.13
C LEU A 169 -13.52 -12.87 4.44
N VAL A 170 -13.30 -12.19 3.30
CA VAL A 170 -14.41 -11.63 2.51
C VAL A 170 -15.25 -12.74 1.90
N ILE A 171 -14.60 -13.79 1.35
CA ILE A 171 -15.31 -14.94 0.78
C ILE A 171 -16.13 -15.66 1.85
N GLN A 172 -15.56 -15.88 3.05
CA GLN A 172 -16.30 -16.46 4.19
C GLN A 172 -17.47 -15.59 4.62
N ALA A 173 -17.31 -14.27 4.64
CA ALA A 173 -18.37 -13.33 4.97
C ALA A 173 -19.53 -13.36 3.96
N MET A 174 -19.29 -13.76 2.70
CA MET A 174 -20.34 -13.83 1.69
C MET A 174 -21.47 -14.82 2.07
N LYS A 175 -21.20 -15.87 2.85
CA LYS A 175 -22.24 -16.81 3.26
C LYS A 175 -23.31 -16.12 4.12
N PRO A 176 -22.99 -15.54 5.32
CA PRO A 176 -23.99 -14.80 6.11
C PRO A 176 -24.49 -13.52 5.41
N VAL A 177 -23.70 -12.90 4.52
CA VAL A 177 -24.18 -11.77 3.71
C VAL A 177 -25.33 -12.22 2.81
N ARG A 178 -25.22 -13.35 2.09
CA ARG A 178 -26.26 -13.84 1.20
C ARG A 178 -27.49 -14.39 1.89
N GLU A 179 -27.37 -14.84 3.11
CA GLU A 179 -28.54 -15.20 3.94
C GLU A 179 -29.46 -14.00 4.18
N ARG A 180 -28.88 -12.78 4.28
CA ARG A 180 -29.62 -11.52 4.49
C ARG A 180 -29.91 -10.76 3.20
N VAL A 181 -29.02 -10.84 2.22
CA VAL A 181 -29.09 -10.19 0.91
C VAL A 181 -28.82 -11.24 -0.17
N PRO A 182 -29.82 -12.04 -0.57
CA PRO A 182 -29.63 -13.18 -1.50
C PRO A 182 -29.02 -12.79 -2.85
N GLY A 183 -29.22 -11.55 -3.32
CA GLY A 183 -28.65 -11.01 -4.55
C GLY A 183 -27.19 -10.53 -4.43
N ALA A 184 -26.59 -10.58 -3.24
CA ALA A 184 -25.23 -10.09 -3.03
C ALA A 184 -24.19 -10.87 -3.85
N ARG A 185 -23.28 -10.14 -4.50
CA ARG A 185 -22.20 -10.67 -5.33
C ARG A 185 -20.87 -10.06 -4.92
N LEU A 186 -19.79 -10.85 -4.99
CA LEU A 186 -18.42 -10.41 -4.77
C LEU A 186 -17.62 -10.50 -6.07
N VAL A 187 -17.03 -9.40 -6.51
CA VAL A 187 -16.05 -9.40 -7.59
C VAL A 187 -14.66 -9.20 -6.98
N VAL A 188 -13.79 -10.17 -7.22
CA VAL A 188 -12.39 -10.18 -6.78
C VAL A 188 -11.50 -9.78 -7.95
N VAL A 189 -10.90 -8.58 -7.85
CA VAL A 189 -9.99 -8.04 -8.86
C VAL A 189 -8.57 -8.15 -8.38
N GLY A 190 -7.72 -8.72 -9.23
CA GLY A 190 -6.31 -8.96 -8.98
C GLY A 190 -5.92 -10.42 -9.13
N ASP A 191 -4.63 -10.69 -9.04
CA ASP A 191 -4.09 -12.03 -9.18
C ASP A 191 -2.98 -12.30 -8.17
N GLY A 192 -2.58 -13.57 -8.05
CA GLY A 192 -1.50 -13.98 -7.16
C GLY A 192 -1.53 -15.47 -6.83
N PRO A 193 -0.48 -15.96 -6.17
CA PRO A 193 -0.32 -17.39 -5.90
C PRO A 193 -1.42 -17.99 -5.00
N TYR A 194 -2.19 -17.16 -4.29
CA TYR A 194 -3.27 -17.61 -3.42
C TYR A 194 -4.63 -17.78 -4.14
N ARG A 195 -4.72 -17.40 -5.44
CA ARG A 195 -5.95 -17.41 -6.23
C ARG A 195 -6.66 -18.79 -6.21
N LYS A 196 -5.94 -19.86 -6.55
CA LYS A 196 -6.52 -21.21 -6.58
C LYS A 196 -7.12 -21.64 -5.23
N THR A 197 -6.47 -21.30 -4.13
CA THR A 197 -6.99 -21.57 -2.78
C THR A 197 -8.29 -20.81 -2.51
N LEU A 198 -8.38 -19.57 -2.96
CA LEU A 198 -9.58 -18.73 -2.80
C LEU A 198 -10.74 -19.24 -3.67
N GLU A 199 -10.47 -19.66 -4.91
CA GLU A 199 -11.46 -20.28 -5.79
C GLU A 199 -12.01 -21.58 -5.19
N SER A 200 -11.11 -22.45 -4.68
CA SER A 200 -11.52 -23.68 -3.98
C SER A 200 -12.35 -23.40 -2.74
N LEU A 201 -12.02 -22.35 -1.98
CA LEU A 201 -12.80 -21.91 -0.82
C LEU A 201 -14.21 -21.47 -1.23
N ALA A 202 -14.36 -20.68 -2.29
CA ALA A 202 -15.66 -20.26 -2.79
C ALA A 202 -16.54 -21.45 -3.20
N VAL A 203 -15.95 -22.43 -3.89
CA VAL A 203 -16.64 -23.70 -4.24
C VAL A 203 -17.07 -24.46 -3.00
N SER A 204 -16.18 -24.66 -2.02
CA SER A 204 -16.48 -25.41 -0.79
C SER A 204 -17.58 -24.79 0.08
N LEU A 205 -17.77 -23.48 -0.04
CA LEU A 205 -18.83 -22.72 0.65
C LEU A 205 -20.14 -22.62 -0.15
N GLY A 206 -20.19 -23.20 -1.37
CA GLY A 206 -21.36 -23.10 -2.26
C GLY A 206 -21.57 -21.71 -2.84
N LEU A 207 -20.48 -20.92 -3.02
CA LEU A 207 -20.52 -19.52 -3.45
C LEU A 207 -20.04 -19.32 -4.90
N SER A 208 -19.93 -20.37 -5.71
CA SER A 208 -19.40 -20.30 -7.08
C SER A 208 -20.12 -19.28 -7.96
N GLU A 209 -21.44 -19.15 -7.81
CA GLU A 209 -22.27 -18.20 -8.57
C GLU A 209 -22.25 -16.77 -8.00
N ALA A 210 -21.73 -16.61 -6.78
CA ALA A 210 -21.75 -15.35 -6.05
C ALA A 210 -20.37 -14.67 -5.98
N VAL A 211 -19.28 -15.39 -6.25
CA VAL A 211 -17.91 -14.90 -6.16
C VAL A 211 -17.25 -15.06 -7.54
N GLU A 212 -16.95 -13.92 -8.16
CA GLU A 212 -16.31 -13.86 -9.47
C GLU A 212 -14.85 -13.41 -9.34
N PHE A 213 -13.91 -14.13 -9.95
CA PHE A 213 -12.49 -13.79 -10.00
C PHE A 213 -12.10 -13.23 -11.37
N ARG A 214 -11.93 -11.91 -11.47
CA ARG A 214 -11.62 -11.20 -12.73
C ARG A 214 -10.15 -11.24 -13.13
N GLY A 215 -9.24 -11.58 -12.20
CA GLY A 215 -7.81 -11.46 -12.46
C GLY A 215 -7.37 -9.99 -12.61
N HIS A 216 -6.36 -9.76 -13.45
CA HIS A 216 -5.94 -8.39 -13.78
C HIS A 216 -6.94 -7.74 -14.75
N VAL A 217 -7.32 -6.53 -14.44
CA VAL A 217 -8.19 -5.69 -15.28
C VAL A 217 -7.46 -4.41 -15.69
N THR A 218 -7.92 -3.75 -16.75
CA THR A 218 -7.42 -2.42 -17.11
C THR A 218 -7.80 -1.39 -16.06
N GLN A 219 -7.13 -0.23 -16.08
CA GLN A 219 -7.44 0.86 -15.15
C GLN A 219 -8.88 1.37 -15.34
N ASP A 220 -9.33 1.51 -16.60
CA ASP A 220 -10.69 1.92 -16.91
C ASP A 220 -11.74 0.93 -16.41
N GLU A 221 -11.48 -0.37 -16.57
CA GLU A 221 -12.35 -1.43 -16.05
C GLU A 221 -12.38 -1.42 -14.52
N LYS A 222 -11.23 -1.18 -13.86
CA LYS A 222 -11.15 -1.02 -12.41
C LYS A 222 -12.00 0.14 -11.91
N VAL A 223 -11.90 1.31 -12.53
CA VAL A 223 -12.70 2.49 -12.19
C VAL A 223 -14.19 2.25 -12.42
N ARG A 224 -14.54 1.55 -13.52
CA ARG A 224 -15.93 1.19 -13.82
C ARG A 224 -16.49 0.24 -12.75
N LEU A 225 -15.76 -0.83 -12.39
CA LEU A 225 -16.17 -1.78 -11.36
C LEU A 225 -16.33 -1.10 -10.00
N LEU A 226 -15.38 -0.23 -9.62
CA LEU A 226 -15.52 0.59 -8.42
C LEU A 226 -16.76 1.44 -8.47
N SER A 227 -16.96 2.24 -9.54
CA SER A 227 -18.13 3.14 -9.63
C SER A 227 -19.48 2.40 -9.64
N GLN A 228 -19.48 1.10 -10.03
CA GLN A 228 -20.67 0.23 -9.97
C GLN A 228 -20.88 -0.37 -8.59
N ALA A 229 -19.85 -0.50 -7.76
CA ALA A 229 -19.95 -1.22 -6.50
C ALA A 229 -20.76 -0.46 -5.44
N ALA A 230 -21.52 -1.17 -4.64
CA ALA A 230 -22.14 -0.64 -3.43
C ALA A 230 -21.11 -0.41 -2.32
N VAL A 231 -20.14 -1.32 -2.20
CA VAL A 231 -19.11 -1.31 -1.17
C VAL A 231 -17.85 -2.03 -1.64
N ALA A 232 -16.69 -1.55 -1.22
CA ALA A 232 -15.43 -2.27 -1.35
C ALA A 232 -15.03 -2.89 -0.01
N ALA A 233 -14.25 -3.98 -0.04
CA ALA A 233 -13.78 -4.66 1.16
C ALA A 233 -12.26 -4.76 1.16
N ASN A 234 -11.61 -4.43 2.29
CA ASN A 234 -10.17 -4.64 2.49
C ASN A 234 -9.88 -5.27 3.86
N PRO A 235 -9.73 -6.61 3.94
CA PRO A 235 -9.54 -7.33 5.19
C PRO A 235 -8.07 -7.47 5.62
N SER A 236 -7.14 -6.70 5.05
CA SER A 236 -5.70 -6.84 5.31
C SER A 236 -5.33 -6.59 6.77
N PRO A 237 -4.42 -7.37 7.38
CA PRO A 237 -3.90 -7.14 8.73
C PRO A 237 -2.92 -5.97 8.81
N LYS A 238 -2.37 -5.56 7.68
CA LYS A 238 -1.41 -4.46 7.57
C LYS A 238 -1.33 -3.96 6.14
N GLU A 239 -1.37 -2.65 5.99
CA GLU A 239 -1.06 -1.93 4.76
C GLU A 239 -0.04 -0.82 5.06
N GLY A 240 0.66 -0.34 4.04
CA GLY A 240 1.45 0.87 4.18
C GLY A 240 0.55 2.10 4.30
N TRP A 241 -0.41 2.22 3.36
CA TRP A 241 -1.39 3.30 3.31
C TRP A 241 -2.81 2.79 2.99
N GLY A 242 -2.94 1.84 2.05
CA GLY A 242 -4.22 1.38 1.54
C GLY A 242 -4.68 2.15 0.30
N LEU A 243 -3.81 2.28 -0.69
CA LEU A 243 -4.13 2.95 -1.97
C LEU A 243 -5.46 2.47 -2.56
N THR A 244 -5.75 1.17 -2.53
CA THR A 244 -7.01 0.62 -3.05
C THR A 244 -8.25 1.13 -2.30
N VAL A 245 -8.10 1.51 -1.03
CA VAL A 245 -9.16 2.16 -0.24
C VAL A 245 -9.39 3.57 -0.79
N VAL A 246 -8.32 4.34 -0.98
CA VAL A 246 -8.42 5.72 -1.47
C VAL A 246 -8.92 5.75 -2.92
N GLU A 247 -8.49 4.79 -3.76
CA GLU A 247 -9.02 4.58 -5.11
C GLU A 247 -10.54 4.32 -5.11
N ALA A 248 -11.01 3.45 -4.21
CA ALA A 248 -12.43 3.16 -4.04
C ALA A 248 -13.20 4.42 -3.56
N ASN A 249 -12.66 5.10 -2.55
CA ASN A 249 -13.25 6.32 -2.01
C ASN A 249 -13.36 7.42 -3.09
N ALA A 250 -12.34 7.61 -3.93
CA ALA A 250 -12.38 8.57 -5.02
C ALA A 250 -13.46 8.24 -6.08
N CYS A 251 -13.76 6.95 -6.28
CA CYS A 251 -14.88 6.51 -7.12
C CYS A 251 -16.25 6.59 -6.40
N GLY A 252 -16.29 7.14 -5.19
CA GLY A 252 -17.51 7.29 -4.40
C GLY A 252 -17.96 5.98 -3.72
N VAL A 253 -17.07 5.04 -3.48
CA VAL A 253 -17.41 3.74 -2.88
C VAL A 253 -16.89 3.69 -1.45
N PRO A 254 -17.78 3.53 -0.45
CA PRO A 254 -17.36 3.31 0.92
C PRO A 254 -16.67 1.96 1.08
N VAL A 255 -15.75 1.86 2.05
CA VAL A 255 -14.96 0.64 2.26
C VAL A 255 -15.25 0.04 3.63
N VAL A 256 -15.48 -1.28 3.68
CA VAL A 256 -15.40 -2.04 4.93
C VAL A 256 -13.98 -2.61 5.03
N ALA A 257 -13.24 -2.22 6.06
CA ALA A 257 -11.83 -2.57 6.20
C ALA A 257 -11.49 -3.07 7.60
N SER A 258 -10.42 -3.88 7.70
CA SER A 258 -9.87 -4.25 9.00
C SER A 258 -9.35 -3.03 9.76
N ARG A 259 -9.58 -2.97 11.07
CA ARG A 259 -8.97 -2.00 11.98
C ARG A 259 -7.50 -2.35 12.19
N SER A 260 -6.69 -2.06 11.20
CA SER A 260 -5.28 -2.44 11.13
C SER A 260 -4.40 -1.30 10.62
N PRO A 261 -3.07 -1.34 10.89
CA PRO A 261 -2.14 -0.29 10.45
C PRO A 261 -2.26 0.00 8.95
N GLY A 262 -2.24 1.29 8.59
CA GLY A 262 -2.45 1.80 7.24
C GLY A 262 -3.91 1.90 6.85
N LEU A 263 -4.76 0.94 7.20
CA LEU A 263 -6.19 1.00 6.94
C LEU A 263 -6.92 1.98 7.88
N VAL A 264 -6.49 2.07 9.15
CA VAL A 264 -7.02 3.08 10.09
C VAL A 264 -6.61 4.52 9.72
N ASP A 265 -5.62 4.67 8.85
CA ASP A 265 -5.19 5.98 8.35
C ASP A 265 -5.97 6.36 7.08
N SER A 266 -6.25 5.40 6.20
CA SER A 266 -6.96 5.62 4.92
C SER A 266 -8.49 5.59 5.04
N VAL A 267 -9.04 4.89 6.03
CA VAL A 267 -10.49 4.87 6.33
C VAL A 267 -10.81 5.77 7.52
N ARG A 268 -11.69 6.73 7.32
CA ARG A 268 -12.33 7.50 8.41
C ARG A 268 -13.58 6.75 8.85
N ASP A 269 -13.48 6.02 9.98
CA ASP A 269 -14.56 5.17 10.48
C ASP A 269 -15.87 5.95 10.66
N GLY A 270 -16.97 5.47 10.08
CA GLY A 270 -18.28 6.13 10.09
C GLY A 270 -18.41 7.36 9.17
N GLN A 271 -17.34 7.73 8.42
CA GLN A 271 -17.34 8.88 7.51
C GLN A 271 -17.04 8.50 6.05
N THR A 272 -16.05 7.62 5.80
CA THR A 272 -15.66 7.17 4.46
C THR A 272 -15.81 5.67 4.26
N GLY A 273 -16.12 4.97 5.32
CA GLY A 273 -16.24 3.52 5.40
C GLY A 273 -16.44 3.07 6.83
N LEU A 274 -16.37 1.77 7.05
CA LEU A 274 -16.56 1.15 8.37
C LEU A 274 -15.37 0.24 8.70
N LEU A 275 -14.85 0.35 9.92
CA LEU A 275 -13.76 -0.48 10.40
C LEU A 275 -14.31 -1.64 11.24
N VAL A 276 -13.72 -2.82 11.04
CA VAL A 276 -14.02 -4.06 11.78
C VAL A 276 -12.76 -4.63 12.40
N ASP A 277 -12.89 -5.42 13.45
CA ASP A 277 -11.74 -6.10 14.05
C ASP A 277 -11.16 -7.10 13.04
N HIS A 278 -9.84 -7.06 12.90
CA HIS A 278 -9.17 -7.95 11.96
C HIS A 278 -9.43 -9.42 12.30
N GLY A 279 -9.80 -10.20 11.29
CA GLY A 279 -10.14 -11.62 11.44
C GLY A 279 -11.60 -11.91 11.78
N SER A 280 -12.39 -10.90 12.16
CA SER A 280 -13.80 -11.10 12.47
C SER A 280 -14.67 -11.16 11.20
N VAL A 281 -14.94 -12.38 10.75
CA VAL A 281 -15.85 -12.64 9.61
C VAL A 281 -17.26 -12.13 9.92
N GLU A 282 -17.71 -12.27 11.16
CA GLU A 282 -19.04 -11.84 11.61
C GLU A 282 -19.21 -10.32 11.51
N GLN A 283 -18.26 -9.55 12.05
CA GLN A 283 -18.31 -8.08 11.94
C GLN A 283 -18.21 -7.63 10.48
N LEU A 284 -17.31 -8.27 9.70
CA LEU A 284 -17.17 -7.97 8.27
C LEU A 284 -18.49 -8.19 7.54
N ALA A 285 -19.14 -9.32 7.74
CA ALA A 285 -20.43 -9.63 7.14
C ALA A 285 -21.51 -8.64 7.57
N GLY A 286 -21.58 -8.33 8.88
CA GLY A 286 -22.55 -7.37 9.42
C GLY A 286 -22.43 -5.99 8.78
N ARG A 287 -21.19 -5.46 8.65
CA ARG A 287 -20.94 -4.15 8.04
C ARG A 287 -21.15 -4.15 6.52
N LEU A 288 -20.85 -5.26 5.83
CA LEU A 288 -21.20 -5.41 4.42
C LEU A 288 -22.72 -5.39 4.22
N VAL A 289 -23.48 -6.16 5.00
CA VAL A 289 -24.95 -6.15 4.95
C VAL A 289 -25.51 -4.76 5.23
N GLU A 290 -25.01 -4.07 6.26
CA GLU A 290 -25.44 -2.72 6.62
C GLU A 290 -25.31 -1.77 5.40
N LEU A 291 -24.17 -1.80 4.69
CA LEU A 291 -23.96 -0.93 3.52
C LEU A 291 -24.71 -1.40 2.26
N LEU A 292 -25.08 -2.67 2.16
CA LEU A 292 -25.92 -3.14 1.05
C LEU A 292 -27.38 -2.75 1.23
N VAL A 293 -27.88 -2.74 2.48
CA VAL A 293 -29.30 -2.52 2.79
C VAL A 293 -29.61 -1.05 3.08
N ASP A 294 -28.76 -0.39 3.88
CA ASP A 294 -28.98 1.03 4.24
C ASP A 294 -28.39 1.97 3.16
N LYS A 295 -29.26 2.34 2.24
CA LYS A 295 -28.91 3.27 1.15
C LYS A 295 -28.52 4.65 1.68
N GLY A 296 -29.21 5.16 2.73
CA GLY A 296 -28.92 6.47 3.31
C GLY A 296 -27.53 6.53 3.96
N LEU A 297 -27.16 5.48 4.73
CA LEU A 297 -25.83 5.35 5.28
C LEU A 297 -24.78 5.28 4.16
N ARG A 298 -25.01 4.43 3.15
CA ARG A 298 -24.09 4.27 2.03
C ARG A 298 -23.87 5.58 1.25
N GLU A 299 -24.91 6.34 0.97
CA GLU A 299 -24.81 7.63 0.29
C GLU A 299 -24.05 8.67 1.11
N ARG A 300 -24.28 8.73 2.41
CA ARG A 300 -23.53 9.62 3.32
C ARG A 300 -22.04 9.26 3.34
N LEU A 301 -21.72 7.98 3.51
CA LEU A 301 -20.32 7.53 3.49
C LEU A 301 -19.66 7.72 2.11
N SER A 302 -20.42 7.55 1.02
CA SER A 302 -19.95 7.81 -0.35
C SER A 302 -19.55 9.27 -0.55
N ALA A 303 -20.35 10.20 -0.07
CA ALA A 303 -20.02 11.64 -0.14
C ALA A 303 -18.75 11.97 0.67
N GLY A 304 -18.66 11.47 1.90
CA GLY A 304 -17.47 11.64 2.73
C GLY A 304 -16.23 10.98 2.14
N ALA A 305 -16.40 9.83 1.46
CA ALA A 305 -15.32 9.13 0.77
C ALA A 305 -14.71 9.97 -0.36
N VAL A 306 -15.53 10.58 -1.21
CA VAL A 306 -15.07 11.46 -2.30
C VAL A 306 -14.35 12.69 -1.74
N GLU A 307 -14.92 13.34 -0.73
CA GLU A 307 -14.29 14.50 -0.08
C GLU A 307 -12.92 14.14 0.52
N TRP A 308 -12.86 13.02 1.22
CA TRP A 308 -11.62 12.54 1.83
C TRP A 308 -10.55 12.20 0.79
N ALA A 309 -10.91 11.44 -0.24
CA ALA A 309 -9.98 11.08 -1.32
C ALA A 309 -9.47 12.30 -2.09
N GLY A 310 -10.29 13.35 -2.21
CA GLY A 310 -9.92 14.61 -2.86
C GLY A 310 -8.72 15.34 -2.24
N ARG A 311 -8.33 14.97 -1.02
CA ARG A 311 -7.16 15.54 -0.32
C ARG A 311 -5.81 15.00 -0.82
N PHE A 312 -5.82 13.86 -1.50
CA PHE A 312 -4.61 13.14 -1.89
C PHE A 312 -4.34 13.32 -3.38
N SER A 313 -3.37 14.15 -3.74
CA SER A 313 -2.92 14.32 -5.12
C SER A 313 -1.41 14.01 -5.23
N TRP A 314 -0.99 13.56 -6.40
CA TRP A 314 0.44 13.38 -6.68
C TRP A 314 1.20 14.70 -6.66
N GLU A 315 0.55 15.80 -6.98
CA GLU A 315 1.14 17.15 -6.91
C GLU A 315 1.47 17.51 -5.45
N THR A 316 0.50 17.37 -4.54
CA THR A 316 0.72 17.59 -3.10
C THR A 316 1.78 16.64 -2.53
N CYS A 317 1.70 15.36 -2.87
CA CYS A 317 2.69 14.36 -2.45
C CYS A 317 4.10 14.73 -2.95
N GLY A 318 4.23 15.15 -4.21
CA GLY A 318 5.49 15.59 -4.81
C GLY A 318 6.06 16.83 -4.12
N THR A 319 5.23 17.86 -3.90
CA THR A 319 5.64 19.10 -3.22
C THR A 319 6.15 18.83 -1.81
N LEU A 320 5.36 18.13 -0.99
CA LEU A 320 5.76 17.81 0.39
C LEU A 320 7.01 16.91 0.45
N SER A 321 7.14 15.98 -0.50
CA SER A 321 8.36 15.14 -0.59
C SER A 321 9.58 15.97 -0.97
N ALA A 322 9.43 16.92 -1.90
CA ALA A 322 10.51 17.82 -2.30
C ALA A 322 10.96 18.71 -1.14
N GLU A 323 10.03 19.26 -0.36
CA GLU A 323 10.34 20.05 0.84
C GLU A 323 11.20 19.25 1.83
N VAL A 324 10.85 18.00 2.12
CA VAL A 324 11.64 17.12 3.01
C VAL A 324 13.03 16.83 2.42
N ILE A 325 13.12 16.60 1.10
CA ILE A 325 14.39 16.35 0.40
C ILE A 325 15.30 17.61 0.49
N GLU A 326 14.75 18.79 0.24
CA GLU A 326 15.47 20.05 0.30
C GLU A 326 15.93 20.38 1.72
N GLU A 327 15.10 20.14 2.74
CA GLU A 327 15.48 20.26 4.14
C GLU A 327 16.72 19.39 4.46
N VAL A 328 16.70 18.11 4.03
CA VAL A 328 17.82 17.19 4.26
C VAL A 328 19.07 17.61 3.49
N ALA A 329 18.92 18.07 2.25
CA ALA A 329 20.03 18.57 1.43
C ALA A 329 20.64 19.87 1.99
N GLY A 330 19.79 20.78 2.52
CA GLY A 330 20.20 22.06 3.10
C GLY A 330 20.83 21.96 4.50
N ALA A 331 20.58 20.86 5.21
CA ALA A 331 21.12 20.58 6.55
C ALA A 331 22.67 20.33 6.56
N ARG A 332 23.34 20.39 5.40
CA ARG A 332 24.82 20.40 5.36
C ARG A 332 25.35 21.66 6.04
N PRO A 333 26.31 21.54 6.97
CA PRO A 333 27.16 22.68 7.29
C PRO A 333 27.83 23.08 5.97
N ARG A 334 27.58 24.33 5.52
CA ARG A 334 28.36 24.93 4.43
C ARG A 334 29.80 24.94 4.91
N THR A 335 30.57 23.91 4.53
CA THR A 335 32.03 23.98 4.68
C THR A 335 32.51 25.06 3.74
N SER A 336 32.83 26.20 4.34
CA SER A 336 33.59 27.31 3.76
C SER A 336 34.92 26.84 3.18
#